data_7b57b86572222df56006b615bc1c3ecb
#
_entry.id   7b57b86572222df56006b615bc1c3ecb
#
_cell.length_a   1.000
_cell.length_b   1.000
_cell.length_c   1.000
_cell.angle_alpha   90.00
_cell.angle_beta   90.00
_cell.angle_gamma   90.00
#
_symmetry.space_group_name_H-M   'P 1'
#
loop_
_entity.id
_entity.type
_entity.pdbx_description
1 polymer ?
#
loop_
_entity_poly.entity_id
_entity_poly.type
_entity_poly.pdbx_seq_one_letter_code
_entity_poly.pdbx_strand_id
1 'polypeptide(L)' 'MKLSKSEEQLMELIWQQDKVFMKDIIELYPDPKPAPTTIATLLKRMQDKGFVGYELFGNSRRYFPIIKKEN' A
#
# COMPACT_ATOMS: atom_id res chain seq x y z
N MET A 1 -17.01 -2.44 3.05
CA MET A 1 -16.23 -1.32 3.59
C MET A 1 -15.63 -0.53 2.45
N LYS A 2 -15.84 0.77 2.45
CA LYS A 2 -15.36 1.61 1.35
C LYS A 2 -13.97 2.16 1.63
N LEU A 3 -13.17 2.24 0.58
CA LEU A 3 -11.89 2.90 0.61
C LEU A 3 -12.04 4.32 0.07
N SER A 4 -11.26 5.25 0.61
CA SER A 4 -11.19 6.58 0.01
C SER A 4 -10.45 6.49 -1.32
N LYS A 5 -10.51 7.56 -2.12
CA LYS A 5 -9.82 7.56 -3.41
C LYS A 5 -8.32 7.31 -3.25
N SER A 6 -7.73 7.93 -2.22
CA SER A 6 -6.30 7.74 -1.96
C SER A 6 -5.99 6.30 -1.60
N GLU A 7 -6.86 5.69 -0.79
CA GLU A 7 -6.69 4.29 -0.42
C GLU A 7 -6.89 3.35 -1.61
N GLU A 8 -7.87 3.66 -2.46
CA GLU A 8 -8.11 2.86 -3.66
C GLU A 8 -6.90 2.89 -4.60
N GLN A 9 -6.31 4.07 -4.80
CA GLN A 9 -5.15 4.19 -5.65
C GLN A 9 -3.98 3.36 -5.11
N LEU A 10 -3.74 3.46 -3.81
CA LEU A 10 -2.67 2.70 -3.18
C LEU A 10 -2.93 1.20 -3.29
N MET A 11 -4.16 0.77 -3.05
CA MET A 11 -4.51 -0.64 -3.13
C MET A 11 -4.33 -1.19 -4.54
N GLU A 12 -4.69 -0.40 -5.57
CA GLU A 12 -4.46 -0.82 -6.95
C GLU A 12 -2.98 -1.06 -7.23
N LEU A 13 -2.12 -0.18 -6.73
CA LEU A 13 -0.69 -0.34 -6.91
C LEU A 13 -0.16 -1.60 -6.22
N ILE A 14 -0.66 -1.86 -5.02
CA ILE A 14 -0.25 -3.05 -4.27
C ILE A 14 -0.71 -4.32 -4.99
N TRP A 15 -1.94 -4.34 -5.52
CA TRP A 15 -2.44 -5.49 -6.27
C TRP A 15 -1.59 -5.76 -7.51
N GLN A 16 -1.16 -4.71 -8.19
CA GLN A 16 -0.33 -4.86 -9.39
C GLN A 16 1.02 -5.50 -9.09
N GLN A 17 1.58 -5.18 -7.92
CA GLN A 17 2.90 -5.68 -7.53
C GLN A 17 2.86 -6.97 -6.75
N ASP A 18 1.71 -7.30 -6.17
CA ASP A 18 1.52 -8.46 -5.29
C ASP A 18 2.25 -8.29 -3.96
N LYS A 19 3.57 -8.11 -3.97
CA LYS A 19 4.35 -7.80 -2.78
C LYS A 19 5.30 -6.66 -3.12
N VAL A 20 5.37 -5.66 -2.25
CA VAL A 20 6.16 -4.47 -2.55
C VAL A 20 6.70 -3.86 -1.27
N PHE A 21 7.96 -3.44 -1.30
CA PHE A 21 8.55 -2.73 -0.17
C PHE A 21 8.00 -1.31 -0.09
N MET A 22 7.89 -0.79 1.12
CA MET A 22 7.33 0.55 1.33
C MET A 22 8.05 1.61 0.50
N LYS A 23 9.38 1.55 0.44
CA LYS A 23 10.15 2.53 -0.33
C LYS A 23 9.83 2.47 -1.82
N ASP A 24 9.45 1.29 -2.32
CA ASP A 24 9.16 1.12 -3.73
C ASP A 24 7.74 1.56 -4.09
N ILE A 25 6.83 1.56 -3.10
CA ILE A 25 5.46 2.00 -3.33
C ILE A 25 5.43 3.44 -3.84
N ILE A 26 6.24 4.32 -3.24
CA ILE A 26 6.28 5.73 -3.64
C ILE A 26 6.68 5.87 -5.10
N GLU A 27 7.60 5.03 -5.56
CA GLU A 27 8.08 5.06 -6.94
C GLU A 27 7.01 4.63 -7.94
N LEU A 28 5.99 3.91 -7.49
CA LEU A 28 4.90 3.49 -8.36
C LEU A 28 3.90 4.60 -8.67
N TYR A 29 3.92 5.67 -7.89
CA TYR A 29 3.01 6.80 -8.10
C TYR A 29 3.50 7.69 -9.23
N PRO A 30 2.55 8.30 -9.97
CA PRO A 30 2.92 9.31 -10.96
C PRO A 30 3.38 10.59 -10.26
N ASP A 31 4.12 11.43 -11.00
CA ASP A 31 4.54 12.72 -10.45
C ASP A 31 3.33 13.68 -10.36
N PRO A 32 3.29 14.54 -9.34
CA PRO A 32 4.22 14.59 -8.21
C PRO A 32 4.00 13.44 -7.24
N LYS A 33 5.11 12.85 -6.77
CA LYS A 33 5.01 11.71 -5.86
C LYS A 33 4.55 12.15 -4.48
N PRO A 34 3.75 11.32 -3.78
CA PRO A 34 3.29 11.66 -2.45
C PRO A 34 4.44 11.60 -1.44
N ALA A 35 4.26 12.29 -0.32
CA ALA A 35 5.24 12.26 0.76
C ALA A 35 5.25 10.89 1.42
N PRO A 36 6.42 10.43 1.91
CA PRO A 36 6.49 9.14 2.60
C PRO A 36 5.56 9.04 3.79
N THR A 37 5.37 10.15 4.52
CA THR A 37 4.47 10.17 5.68
C THR A 37 3.02 9.94 5.27
N THR A 38 2.62 10.44 4.11
CA THR A 38 1.28 10.23 3.58
C THR A 38 1.05 8.75 3.29
N ILE A 39 2.02 8.12 2.63
CA ILE A 39 1.93 6.70 2.30
C ILE A 39 1.92 5.86 3.57
N ALA A 40 2.75 6.18 4.55
CA ALA A 40 2.78 5.45 5.81
C ALA A 40 1.43 5.51 6.51
N THR A 41 0.79 6.69 6.51
CA THR A 41 -0.52 6.86 7.12
C THR A 41 -1.58 6.02 6.41
N LEU A 42 -1.57 6.04 5.08
CA LEU A 42 -2.53 5.24 4.29
C LEU A 42 -2.33 3.75 4.53
N LEU A 43 -1.09 3.30 4.54
CA LEU A 43 -0.79 1.89 4.78
C LEU A 43 -1.28 1.44 6.16
N LYS A 44 -1.07 2.28 7.17
CA LYS A 44 -1.52 1.95 8.52
C LYS A 44 -3.04 1.84 8.57
N ARG A 45 -3.75 2.77 7.93
CA ARG A 45 -5.21 2.72 7.88
C ARG A 45 -5.71 1.46 7.19
N MET A 46 -5.09 1.10 6.07
CA MET A 46 -5.48 -0.09 5.33
C MET A 46 -5.14 -1.35 6.09
N GLN A 47 -4.03 -1.35 6.82
CA GLN A 47 -3.66 -2.45 7.69
C GLN A 47 -4.69 -2.64 8.81
N ASP A 48 -5.09 -1.54 9.43
CA ASP A 48 -6.10 -1.56 10.51
C ASP A 48 -7.45 -2.06 9.99
N LYS A 49 -7.75 -1.80 8.73
CA LYS A 49 -8.99 -2.28 8.11
C LYS A 49 -8.88 -3.72 7.62
N GLY A 50 -7.71 -4.31 7.69
CA GLY A 50 -7.50 -5.69 7.24
C GLY A 50 -7.32 -5.86 5.74
N PHE A 51 -6.97 -4.79 5.02
CA PHE A 51 -6.79 -4.85 3.58
C PHE A 51 -5.39 -5.25 3.17
N VAL A 52 -4.40 -4.87 3.97
CA VAL A 52 -3.00 -5.20 3.68
C VAL A 52 -2.31 -5.70 4.94
N GLY A 53 -1.27 -6.49 4.73
CA GLY A 53 -0.38 -6.91 5.80
C GLY A 53 1.04 -6.58 5.41
N TYR A 54 1.99 -6.89 6.28
CA TYR A 54 3.40 -6.68 5.95
C TYR A 54 4.28 -7.72 6.62
N GLU A 55 5.46 -7.90 6.05
CA GLU A 55 6.51 -8.74 6.59
C GLU A 55 7.76 -7.88 6.79
N LEU A 56 8.51 -8.18 7.85
CA LEU A 56 9.75 -7.45 8.13
C LEU A 56 10.93 -8.20 7.52
N PHE A 57 11.77 -7.45 6.83
CA PHE A 57 13.03 -7.95 6.28
C PHE A 57 14.11 -6.97 6.73
N GLY A 58 14.76 -7.27 7.84
CA GLY A 58 15.68 -6.33 8.45
C GLY A 58 14.94 -5.06 8.87
N ASN A 59 15.31 -3.92 8.32
CA ASN A 59 14.67 -2.64 8.61
C ASN A 59 13.61 -2.28 7.57
N SER A 60 13.33 -3.18 6.63
CA SER A 60 12.39 -2.90 5.56
C SER A 60 11.09 -3.64 5.77
N ARG A 61 9.98 -3.00 5.40
CA ARG A 61 8.65 -3.62 5.43
C ARG A 61 8.22 -3.91 4.01
N ARG A 62 7.79 -5.14 3.78
CA ARG A 62 7.23 -5.53 2.49
C ARG A 62 5.74 -5.75 2.66
N TYR A 63 4.95 -4.94 1.97
CA TYR A 63 3.50 -5.00 2.07
C TYR A 63 2.91 -5.93 1.02
N PHE A 64 1.78 -6.53 1.36
CA PHE A 64 1.07 -7.42 0.44
C PHE A 64 -0.43 -7.28 0.68
N PRO A 65 -1.26 -7.53 -0.34
CA PRO A 65 -2.70 -7.45 -0.18
C PRO A 65 -3.24 -8.67 0.56
N ILE A 66 -4.08 -8.42 1.55
CA ILE A 66 -4.81 -9.50 2.23
C ILE A 66 -6.09 -9.79 1.47
N ILE A 67 -6.77 -8.72 1.01
CA ILE A 67 -7.99 -8.83 0.23
C ILE A 67 -7.63 -8.86 -1.23
N LYS A 68 -8.12 -9.88 -1.94
CA LYS A 68 -7.85 -10.03 -3.36
C LYS A 68 -8.71 -9.08 -4.17
N LYS A 69 -8.16 -8.65 -5.30
CA LYS A 69 -8.91 -7.83 -6.24
C LYS A 69 -9.99 -8.68 -6.90
N GLU A 70 -11.21 -8.16 -6.89
CA GLU A 70 -12.32 -8.80 -7.59
C GLU A 70 -12.33 -8.34 -9.05
N ASN A 71 -12.61 -9.25 -9.94
CA ASN A 71 -12.75 -8.95 -11.36
C ASN A 71 -14.19 -8.65 -11.72
#